data_020ee6663d7340446e8192b19ab51b5b
#
_entry.id   020ee6663d7340446e8192b19ab51b5b
#
_cell.length_a   1.000
_cell.length_b   1.000
_cell.length_c   1.000
_cell.angle_alpha   90.00
_cell.angle_beta   90.00
_cell.angle_gamma   90.00
#
_symmetry.space_group_name_H-M   'P 1'
#
loop_
_entity.id
_entity.type
_entity.pdbx_description
1 polymer ?
#
loop_
_entity_poly.entity_id
_entity_poly.type
_entity_poly.pdbx_seq_one_letter_code
_entity_poly.pdbx_strand_id
1 'polypeptide(L)'
;MKNYVAKLRENEEKGFSLVELIIVMAIMAILVGIVASQVLPYMDKSRQSKDQQQLSSVCTNLVSAVAQSGKDLPDVSGADVKTLDGSQTPLAGNTDWTTVGANFKDLNGGAITSDGLNGKLGSKNGKGQAVLFDYDSATGEIKVYVTGHGSDDADSSKYIVVSK
;
A
#
# COMPACT_ATOMS: atom_id res chain seq x y z
N MET A 1 -38.04 -38.89 41.05
CA MET A 1 -36.74 -38.53 40.44
C MET A 1 -36.38 -39.29 39.16
N LYS A 2 -36.86 -40.50 38.92
CA LYS A 2 -36.55 -41.28 37.70
C LYS A 2 -37.15 -40.71 36.39
N ASN A 3 -38.28 -40.00 36.44
CA ASN A 3 -38.98 -39.46 35.25
C ASN A 3 -38.34 -38.16 34.69
N TYR A 4 -37.55 -37.43 35.47
CA TYR A 4 -36.86 -36.24 35.01
C TYR A 4 -35.63 -36.59 34.19
N VAL A 5 -34.91 -37.64 34.53
CA VAL A 5 -33.71 -38.13 33.83
C VAL A 5 -34.09 -38.70 32.47
N ALA A 6 -35.25 -39.41 32.37
CA ALA A 6 -35.74 -39.93 31.10
C ALA A 6 -36.12 -38.79 30.11
N LYS A 7 -36.73 -37.70 30.61
CA LYS A 7 -37.13 -36.56 29.77
C LYS A 7 -35.94 -35.72 29.29
N LEU A 8 -34.84 -35.69 30.01
CA LEU A 8 -33.60 -35.07 29.59
C LEU A 8 -32.88 -35.91 28.51
N ARG A 9 -32.99 -37.22 28.56
CA ARG A 9 -32.43 -38.09 27.52
C ARG A 9 -33.20 -38.04 26.21
N GLU A 10 -34.51 -37.86 26.21
CA GLU A 10 -35.31 -37.68 24.99
C GLU A 10 -35.00 -36.37 24.25
N ASN A 11 -34.54 -35.32 24.95
CA ASN A 11 -34.14 -34.07 24.34
C ASN A 11 -32.68 -34.05 23.82
N GLU A 12 -31.87 -35.00 24.20
CA GLU A 12 -30.47 -35.10 23.75
C GLU A 12 -30.28 -35.88 22.45
N GLU A 13 -31.33 -36.55 21.93
CA GLU A 13 -31.23 -37.35 20.71
C GLU A 13 -31.36 -36.57 19.39
N LYS A 14 -31.37 -35.25 19.42
CA LYS A 14 -31.19 -34.42 18.21
C LYS A 14 -29.72 -34.08 17.98
N GLY A 15 -28.84 -35.03 18.18
CA GLY A 15 -27.46 -34.94 17.75
C GLY A 15 -27.39 -35.01 16.21
N PHE A 16 -26.58 -34.13 15.61
CA PHE A 16 -26.31 -34.20 14.19
C PHE A 16 -25.79 -35.61 13.81
N SER A 17 -26.34 -36.16 12.74
CA SER A 17 -25.82 -37.41 12.18
C SER A 17 -24.38 -37.21 11.67
N LEU A 18 -23.52 -38.17 11.89
CA LEU A 18 -22.15 -38.14 11.36
C LEU A 18 -22.14 -37.94 9.84
N VAL A 19 -23.16 -38.45 9.14
CA VAL A 19 -23.34 -38.29 7.70
C VAL A 19 -23.65 -36.84 7.33
N GLU A 20 -24.53 -36.16 8.10
CA GLU A 20 -24.82 -34.74 7.87
C GLU A 20 -23.59 -33.86 8.05
N LEU A 21 -22.76 -34.16 9.04
CA LEU A 21 -21.52 -33.43 9.27
C LEU A 21 -20.54 -33.58 8.09
N ILE A 22 -20.39 -34.82 7.58
CA ILE A 22 -19.51 -35.12 6.44
C ILE A 22 -20.00 -34.41 5.17
N ILE A 23 -21.31 -34.43 4.91
CA ILE A 23 -21.89 -33.76 3.74
C ILE A 23 -21.67 -32.24 3.82
N VAL A 24 -21.89 -31.61 4.97
CA VAL A 24 -21.67 -30.18 5.17
C VAL A 24 -20.21 -29.84 4.97
N MET A 25 -19.28 -30.62 5.53
CA MET A 25 -17.84 -30.41 5.34
C MET A 25 -17.44 -30.53 3.86
N ALA A 26 -18.00 -31.49 3.14
CA ALA A 26 -17.72 -31.68 1.71
C ALA A 26 -18.22 -30.48 0.88
N ILE A 27 -19.44 -30.00 1.15
CA ILE A 27 -19.99 -28.81 0.46
C ILE A 27 -19.17 -27.56 0.78
N MET A 28 -18.81 -27.35 2.05
CA MET A 28 -17.98 -26.24 2.47
C MET A 28 -16.59 -26.26 1.80
N ALA A 29 -15.98 -27.42 1.68
CA ALA A 29 -14.68 -27.55 1.02
C ALA A 29 -14.75 -27.16 -0.47
N ILE A 30 -15.81 -27.54 -1.19
CA ILE A 30 -16.02 -27.16 -2.58
C ILE A 30 -16.26 -25.64 -2.70
N LEU A 31 -17.15 -25.09 -1.86
CA LEU A 31 -17.44 -23.66 -1.89
C LEU A 31 -16.21 -22.80 -1.58
N VAL A 32 -15.46 -23.16 -0.56
CA VAL A 32 -14.19 -22.45 -0.21
C VAL A 32 -13.18 -22.55 -1.35
N GLY A 33 -13.06 -23.69 -2.01
CA GLY A 33 -12.16 -23.85 -3.16
C GLY A 33 -12.50 -22.91 -4.32
N ILE A 34 -13.78 -22.76 -4.67
CA ILE A 34 -14.23 -21.87 -5.74
C ILE A 34 -14.06 -20.39 -5.33
N VAL A 35 -14.46 -20.04 -4.13
CA VAL A 35 -14.38 -18.67 -3.63
C VAL A 35 -12.94 -18.20 -3.48
N ALA A 36 -12.05 -19.05 -2.99
CA ALA A 36 -10.64 -18.70 -2.80
C ALA A 36 -9.97 -18.28 -4.13
N SER A 37 -10.24 -18.98 -5.23
CA SER A 37 -9.65 -18.66 -6.53
C SER A 37 -10.11 -17.31 -7.09
N GLN A 38 -11.29 -16.85 -6.75
CA GLN A 38 -11.84 -15.57 -7.19
C GLN A 38 -11.49 -14.40 -6.27
N VAL A 39 -11.37 -14.64 -4.96
CA VAL A 39 -11.09 -13.59 -3.96
C VAL A 39 -9.65 -13.09 -4.05
N LEU A 40 -8.67 -13.95 -4.32
CA LEU A 40 -7.26 -13.57 -4.39
C LEU A 40 -6.97 -12.40 -5.36
N PRO A 41 -7.45 -12.40 -6.63
CA PRO A 41 -7.23 -11.27 -7.53
C PRO A 41 -7.94 -9.98 -7.08
N TYR A 42 -9.08 -10.07 -6.41
CA TYR A 42 -9.76 -8.90 -5.84
C TYR A 42 -8.99 -8.29 -4.68
N MET A 43 -8.39 -9.12 -3.85
CA MET A 43 -7.53 -8.65 -2.75
C MET A 43 -6.30 -7.91 -3.28
N ASP A 44 -5.68 -8.38 -4.35
CA ASP A 44 -4.54 -7.69 -4.94
C ASP A 44 -4.93 -6.36 -5.58
N LYS A 45 -6.05 -6.30 -6.31
CA LYS A 45 -6.61 -5.03 -6.82
C LYS A 45 -6.91 -4.03 -5.69
N SER A 46 -7.44 -4.49 -4.57
CA SER A 46 -7.68 -3.64 -3.40
C SER A 46 -6.37 -3.09 -2.82
N ARG A 47 -5.33 -3.91 -2.77
CA ARG A 47 -3.98 -3.47 -2.34
C ARG A 47 -3.37 -2.48 -3.32
N GLN A 48 -3.50 -2.70 -4.63
CA GLN A 48 -3.05 -1.75 -5.65
C GLN A 48 -3.73 -0.38 -5.50
N SER A 49 -5.04 -0.35 -5.26
CA SER A 49 -5.76 0.91 -5.02
C SER A 49 -5.27 1.63 -3.76
N LYS A 50 -4.93 0.90 -2.71
CA LYS A 50 -4.31 1.46 -1.51
C LYS A 50 -2.93 2.02 -1.80
N ASP A 51 -2.11 1.31 -2.56
CA ASP A 51 -0.77 1.75 -2.93
C ASP A 51 -0.85 3.04 -3.77
N GLN A 52 -1.78 3.11 -4.73
CA GLN A 52 -2.02 4.31 -5.52
C GLN A 52 -2.46 5.50 -4.66
N GLN A 53 -3.33 5.27 -3.69
CA GLN A 53 -3.72 6.31 -2.72
C GLN A 53 -2.52 6.79 -1.89
N GLN A 54 -1.65 5.88 -1.49
CA GLN A 54 -0.43 6.21 -0.76
C GLN A 54 0.53 7.05 -1.61
N LEU A 55 0.75 6.67 -2.87
CA LEU A 55 1.57 7.43 -3.82
C LEU A 55 0.97 8.83 -4.06
N SER A 56 -0.34 8.95 -4.20
CA SER A 56 -1.02 10.25 -4.33
C SER A 56 -0.81 11.14 -3.11
N SER A 57 -0.85 10.57 -1.91
CA SER A 57 -0.55 11.32 -0.68
C SER A 57 0.89 11.80 -0.65
N VAL A 58 1.84 10.94 -1.04
CA VAL A 58 3.26 11.31 -1.14
C VAL A 58 3.47 12.43 -2.14
N CYS A 59 2.86 12.32 -3.32
CA CYS A 59 2.95 13.35 -4.35
C CYS A 59 2.39 14.70 -3.85
N THR A 60 1.20 14.71 -3.25
CA THR A 60 0.59 15.92 -2.69
C THR A 60 1.44 16.56 -1.61
N ASN A 61 1.98 15.75 -0.70
CA ASN A 61 2.85 16.26 0.36
C ASN A 61 4.17 16.80 -0.19
N LEU A 62 4.72 16.16 -1.23
CA LEU A 62 5.93 16.62 -1.88
C LEU A 62 5.71 17.94 -2.63
N VAL A 63 4.62 18.07 -3.37
CA VAL A 63 4.21 19.34 -4.00
C VAL A 63 4.09 20.45 -2.95
N SER A 64 3.42 20.15 -1.83
CA SER A 64 3.26 21.13 -0.75
C SER A 64 4.60 21.49 -0.10
N ALA A 65 5.50 20.54 0.08
CA ALA A 65 6.81 20.76 0.64
C ALA A 65 7.72 21.62 -0.27
N VAL A 66 7.65 21.38 -1.59
CA VAL A 66 8.33 22.19 -2.61
C VAL A 66 7.79 23.61 -2.61
N ALA A 67 6.48 23.79 -2.64
CA ALA A 67 5.85 25.10 -2.60
C ALA A 67 6.20 25.90 -1.33
N GLN A 68 6.25 25.23 -0.18
CA GLN A 68 6.64 25.86 1.09
C GLN A 68 8.12 26.20 1.17
N SER A 69 8.98 25.53 0.40
CA SER A 69 10.41 25.83 0.40
C SER A 69 10.73 27.20 -0.20
N GLY A 70 9.93 27.65 -1.16
CA GLY A 70 10.13 28.92 -1.89
C GLY A 70 11.46 29.01 -2.60
N LYS A 71 12.07 27.87 -2.96
CA LYS A 71 13.40 27.75 -3.56
C LYS A 71 13.32 27.37 -5.02
N ASP A 72 14.30 27.87 -5.80
CA ASP A 72 14.54 27.38 -7.15
C ASP A 72 15.31 26.07 -7.03
N LEU A 73 14.63 24.97 -7.27
CA LEU A 73 15.17 23.62 -7.10
C LEU A 73 15.72 23.10 -8.42
N PRO A 74 16.88 22.42 -8.42
CA PRO A 74 17.37 21.73 -9.60
C PRO A 74 16.56 20.48 -9.90
N ASP A 75 16.62 20.04 -11.16
CA ASP A 75 16.02 18.80 -11.62
C ASP A 75 16.48 17.60 -10.78
N VAL A 76 15.56 16.71 -10.53
CA VAL A 76 15.81 15.44 -9.86
C VAL A 76 15.17 14.33 -10.66
N SER A 77 15.88 13.23 -10.87
CA SER A 77 15.37 12.05 -11.55
C SER A 77 15.71 10.79 -10.77
N GLY A 78 14.73 9.96 -10.55
CA GLY A 78 14.89 8.66 -9.90
C GLY A 78 15.36 8.71 -8.45
N ALA A 79 15.08 9.79 -7.73
CA ALA A 79 15.46 9.89 -6.33
C ALA A 79 14.48 9.11 -5.45
N ASP A 80 15.00 8.34 -4.51
CA ASP A 80 14.17 7.68 -3.50
C ASP A 80 13.64 8.74 -2.52
N VAL A 81 12.35 8.73 -2.28
CA VAL A 81 11.68 9.69 -1.38
C VAL A 81 12.31 9.70 0.03
N LYS A 82 12.87 8.59 0.49
CA LYS A 82 13.61 8.54 1.76
C LYS A 82 14.86 9.41 1.79
N THR A 83 15.45 9.75 0.62
CA THR A 83 16.64 10.58 0.53
C THR A 83 16.36 12.06 0.79
N LEU A 84 15.11 12.45 0.87
CA LEU A 84 14.69 13.79 1.27
C LEU A 84 15.12 14.16 2.69
N ASP A 85 15.51 13.20 3.52
CA ASP A 85 16.11 13.46 4.85
C ASP A 85 17.54 14.01 4.78
N GLY A 86 18.10 14.11 3.57
CA GLY A 86 19.47 14.62 3.33
C GLY A 86 20.57 13.60 3.55
N SER A 87 20.25 12.34 3.84
CA SER A 87 21.22 11.32 4.21
C SER A 87 21.88 10.60 3.03
N GLN A 88 21.34 10.74 1.80
CA GLN A 88 21.83 10.02 0.63
C GLN A 88 21.87 10.86 -0.66
N THR A 89 22.81 10.55 -1.57
CA THR A 89 22.83 11.05 -2.95
C THR A 89 21.64 10.47 -3.75
N PRO A 90 21.02 11.22 -4.67
CA PRO A 90 21.53 12.41 -5.37
C PRO A 90 21.27 13.75 -4.67
N LEU A 91 20.54 13.78 -3.60
CA LEU A 91 20.18 15.02 -2.91
C LEU A 91 21.19 15.47 -1.85
N ALA A 92 22.19 14.63 -1.55
CA ALA A 92 23.25 14.93 -0.60
C ALA A 92 24.06 16.17 -1.04
N GLY A 93 24.10 17.16 -0.16
CA GLY A 93 24.85 18.40 -0.40
C GLY A 93 24.04 19.52 -1.07
N ASN A 94 22.78 19.29 -1.47
CA ASN A 94 21.89 20.35 -1.92
C ASN A 94 21.03 20.86 -0.75
N THR A 95 21.38 22.04 -0.23
CA THR A 95 20.71 22.65 0.94
C THR A 95 19.25 22.99 0.66
N ASP A 96 18.89 23.24 -0.60
CA ASP A 96 17.52 23.60 -0.98
C ASP A 96 16.59 22.40 -0.88
N TRP A 97 17.05 21.24 -1.34
CA TRP A 97 16.33 19.98 -1.16
C TRP A 97 16.26 19.52 0.32
N THR A 98 17.23 19.91 1.14
CA THR A 98 17.18 19.66 2.60
C THR A 98 15.99 20.39 3.23
N THR A 99 15.71 21.63 2.78
CA THR A 99 14.53 22.38 3.24
C THR A 99 13.24 21.69 2.82
N VAL A 100 13.15 21.23 1.56
CA VAL A 100 12.00 20.43 1.09
C VAL A 100 11.82 19.17 1.92
N GLY A 101 12.92 18.47 2.22
CA GLY A 101 12.88 17.27 3.06
C GLY A 101 12.36 17.53 4.46
N ALA A 102 12.75 18.63 5.09
CA ALA A 102 12.22 19.02 6.40
C ALA A 102 10.71 19.29 6.35
N ASN A 103 10.25 20.07 5.37
CA ASN A 103 8.84 20.34 5.18
C ASN A 103 8.03 19.07 4.88
N PHE A 104 8.57 18.20 4.03
CA PHE A 104 7.94 16.92 3.69
C PHE A 104 7.83 15.99 4.91
N LYS A 105 8.87 15.96 5.74
CA LYS A 105 8.86 15.20 6.99
C LYS A 105 7.76 15.68 7.94
N ASP A 106 7.61 16.99 8.10
CA ASP A 106 6.57 17.55 8.96
C ASP A 106 5.16 17.23 8.45
N LEU A 107 4.94 17.30 7.13
CA LEU A 107 3.67 16.95 6.49
C LEU A 107 3.33 15.45 6.60
N ASN A 108 4.32 14.59 6.74
CA ASN A 108 4.14 13.13 6.91
C ASN A 108 4.18 12.67 8.39
N GLY A 109 4.08 13.59 9.35
CA GLY A 109 4.03 13.24 10.78
C GLY A 109 5.38 12.82 11.38
N GLY A 110 6.49 13.31 10.81
CA GLY A 110 7.83 13.16 11.37
C GLY A 110 8.62 11.94 10.91
N ALA A 111 8.07 11.08 10.08
CA ALA A 111 8.77 9.86 9.63
C ALA A 111 8.93 9.81 8.11
N ILE A 112 10.13 10.18 7.61
CA ILE A 112 10.60 9.72 6.31
C ILE A 112 11.56 8.56 6.60
N THR A 113 11.04 7.42 7.00
CA THR A 113 11.85 6.20 7.10
C THR A 113 11.54 5.30 5.91
N SER A 114 12.55 4.61 5.42
CA SER A 114 12.39 3.60 4.36
C SER A 114 11.28 2.60 4.67
N ASP A 115 11.09 2.30 5.95
CA ASP A 115 10.01 1.42 6.43
C ASP A 115 8.65 2.13 6.47
N GLY A 116 8.62 3.47 6.57
CA GLY A 116 7.39 4.25 6.67
C GLY A 116 6.59 4.31 5.36
N LEU A 117 7.27 4.40 4.22
CA LEU A 117 6.63 4.47 2.89
C LEU A 117 6.66 3.12 2.18
N ASN A 118 7.81 2.46 2.13
CA ASN A 118 7.97 1.17 1.45
C ASN A 118 7.25 0.03 2.16
N GLY A 119 7.16 0.08 3.50
CA GLY A 119 6.42 -0.90 4.30
C GLY A 119 4.90 -0.78 4.20
N LYS A 120 4.38 0.34 3.68
CA LYS A 120 2.93 0.55 3.49
C LYS A 120 2.40 0.03 2.17
N LEU A 121 3.27 -0.18 1.17
CA LEU A 121 2.89 -0.77 -0.10
C LEU A 121 2.59 -2.26 0.09
N GLY A 122 1.39 -2.67 -0.25
CA GLY A 122 0.87 -4.00 0.06
C GLY A 122 0.54 -4.87 -1.15
N SER A 123 0.53 -4.31 -2.36
CA SER A 123 0.28 -5.05 -3.59
C SER A 123 1.46 -5.95 -3.97
N LYS A 124 1.21 -6.94 -4.83
CA LYS A 124 2.23 -7.87 -5.30
C LYS A 124 3.44 -7.15 -5.92
N ASN A 125 3.21 -6.08 -6.68
CA ASN A 125 4.25 -5.32 -7.38
C ASN A 125 4.81 -4.14 -6.57
N GLY A 126 4.09 -3.67 -5.55
CA GLY A 126 4.54 -2.56 -4.71
C GLY A 126 5.34 -2.99 -3.48
N LYS A 127 5.08 -4.20 -2.96
CA LYS A 127 5.67 -4.67 -1.71
C LYS A 127 7.18 -4.78 -1.79
N GLY A 128 7.86 -4.04 -0.90
CA GLY A 128 9.33 -4.06 -0.81
C GLY A 128 10.03 -3.21 -1.88
N GLN A 129 9.29 -2.52 -2.74
CA GLN A 129 9.84 -1.61 -3.73
C GLN A 129 10.04 -0.21 -3.15
N ALA A 130 11.02 0.53 -3.68
CA ALA A 130 11.24 1.92 -3.28
C ALA A 130 10.24 2.85 -3.98
N VAL A 131 9.83 3.92 -3.28
CA VAL A 131 9.07 5.01 -3.86
C VAL A 131 10.06 6.06 -4.36
N LEU A 132 10.06 6.28 -5.66
CA LEU A 132 10.94 7.23 -6.34
C LEU A 132 10.15 8.46 -6.75
N PHE A 133 10.88 9.58 -6.97
CA PHE A 133 10.29 10.78 -7.54
C PHE A 133 11.24 11.43 -8.56
N ASP A 134 10.62 12.10 -9.52
CA ASP A 134 11.26 13.01 -10.45
C ASP A 134 10.71 14.42 -10.18
N TYR A 135 11.53 15.44 -10.35
CA TYR A 135 11.16 16.84 -10.32
C TYR A 135 11.74 17.55 -11.54
N ASP A 136 10.93 18.25 -12.28
CA ASP A 136 11.32 19.08 -13.42
C ASP A 136 11.24 20.56 -13.00
N SER A 137 12.40 21.20 -12.97
CA SER A 137 12.51 22.62 -12.56
C SER A 137 11.87 23.59 -13.56
N ALA A 138 11.77 23.22 -14.83
CA ALA A 138 11.22 24.08 -15.88
C ALA A 138 9.69 24.14 -15.81
N THR A 139 9.04 23.05 -15.41
CA THR A 139 7.58 22.93 -15.34
C THR A 139 7.04 22.95 -13.92
N GLY A 140 7.89 22.63 -12.94
CA GLY A 140 7.48 22.39 -11.55
C GLY A 140 6.75 21.07 -11.36
N GLU A 141 6.74 20.18 -12.37
CA GLU A 141 6.08 18.90 -12.32
C GLU A 141 6.79 17.94 -11.38
N ILE A 142 6.04 17.24 -10.57
CA ILE A 142 6.52 16.18 -9.70
C ILE A 142 5.84 14.88 -10.12
N LYS A 143 6.66 13.88 -10.38
CA LYS A 143 6.22 12.52 -10.71
C LYS A 143 6.69 11.58 -9.60
N VAL A 144 5.76 10.87 -8.97
CA VAL A 144 6.05 9.87 -7.93
C VAL A 144 5.67 8.49 -8.44
N TYR A 145 6.57 7.55 -8.30
CA TYR A 145 6.37 6.19 -8.82
C TYR A 145 7.11 5.12 -8.00
N VAL A 146 6.75 3.88 -8.23
CA VAL A 146 7.40 2.72 -7.61
C VAL A 146 8.55 2.23 -8.50
N THR A 147 9.65 1.78 -7.91
CA THR A 147 10.80 1.24 -8.65
C THR A 147 10.36 0.17 -9.66
N GLY A 148 10.84 0.30 -10.90
CA GLY A 148 10.49 -0.59 -12.01
C GLY A 148 9.21 -0.21 -12.77
N HIS A 149 8.48 0.82 -12.32
CA HIS A 149 7.23 1.28 -12.93
C HIS A 149 7.27 2.76 -13.34
N GLY A 150 8.44 3.32 -13.50
CA GLY A 150 8.65 4.75 -13.85
C GLY A 150 8.45 5.12 -15.31
N SER A 151 8.34 4.17 -16.20
CA SER A 151 8.18 4.35 -17.65
C SER A 151 6.94 3.63 -18.19
N ASP A 152 6.60 3.87 -19.46
CA ASP A 152 5.35 3.56 -20.16
C ASP A 152 4.94 2.06 -20.27
N ASP A 153 5.14 1.28 -19.24
CA ASP A 153 4.64 -0.08 -19.14
C ASP A 153 3.13 -0.10 -18.84
N ALA A 154 2.39 -1.02 -19.40
CA ALA A 154 0.92 -1.10 -19.29
C ALA A 154 0.42 -1.23 -17.82
N ASP A 155 1.27 -1.63 -16.89
CA ASP A 155 0.99 -1.67 -15.45
C ASP A 155 1.44 -0.38 -14.72
N SER A 156 2.22 0.49 -15.37
CA SER A 156 2.82 1.72 -14.80
C SER A 156 1.77 2.71 -14.33
N SER A 157 0.65 2.84 -15.06
CA SER A 157 -0.41 3.79 -14.71
C SER A 157 -0.99 3.60 -13.31
N LYS A 158 -0.82 2.42 -12.73
CA LYS A 158 -1.28 2.10 -11.37
C LYS A 158 -0.26 2.47 -10.27
N TYR A 159 0.99 2.69 -10.67
CA TYR A 159 2.11 2.93 -9.76
C TYR A 159 2.81 4.26 -10.02
N ILE A 160 2.20 5.14 -10.82
CA ILE A 160 2.69 6.49 -11.12
C ILE A 160 1.61 7.50 -10.76
N VAL A 161 2.02 8.59 -10.12
CA VAL A 161 1.22 9.78 -9.85
C VAL A 161 2.00 10.99 -10.29
N VAL A 162 1.39 11.85 -11.08
CA VAL A 162 1.98 13.09 -11.59
C VAL A 162 1.18 14.26 -11.05
N SER A 163 1.89 15.27 -10.53
CA SER A 163 1.28 16.56 -10.16
C SER A 163 0.93 17.32 -11.43
N LYS A 164 -0.23 17.94 -11.46
CA LYS A 164 -0.64 18.87 -12.51
C LYS A 164 -0.64 20.28 -11.96
#